data_e24a42431467c1403f984e24f81dc482
#
_entry.id   e24a42431467c1403f984e24f81dc482
#
_cell.length_a   1.000
_cell.length_b   1.000
_cell.length_c   1.000
_cell.angle_alpha   90.00
_cell.angle_beta   90.00
_cell.angle_gamma   90.00
#
_symmetry.space_group_name_H-M   'P 1'
#
loop_
_entity.id
_entity.type
_entity.pdbx_description
1 polymer ?
#
loop_
_entity_poly.entity_id
_entity_poly.type
_entity_poly.pdbx_seq_one_letter_code
_entity_poly.pdbx_strand_id
1 'polypeptide(L)'
;MGGSQEIADAAAAAMFAEDRNAHAMGMIVTTVAPGAATVEMTVVPSMANGLDVCHGGVIFALADTAMAFASNARGGTHLAAHATIDWIAPANVGEELTAVAEETHQNGRTGFYAVTVSGPDGVVAVFHGRTKKVADSGPVST
;
A
#
# COMPACT_ATOMS: atom_id res chain seq x y z
N MET A 1 24.73 1.00 -2.81
CA MET A 1 24.98 0.60 -1.42
C MET A 1 23.84 -0.26 -0.90
N GLY A 2 24.18 -1.33 -0.21
CA GLY A 2 23.18 -2.18 0.46
C GLY A 2 22.31 -1.44 1.44
N GLY A 3 22.76 -0.28 1.95
CA GLY A 3 22.04 0.49 2.96
C GLY A 3 20.65 0.96 2.56
N SER A 4 20.36 1.22 1.28
CA SER A 4 19.04 1.68 0.86
C SER A 4 17.99 0.56 0.93
N GLN A 5 18.36 -0.66 0.55
CA GLN A 5 17.49 -1.81 0.69
C GLN A 5 17.34 -2.23 2.16
N GLU A 6 18.41 -2.10 2.94
CA GLU A 6 18.36 -2.37 4.39
C GLU A 6 17.40 -1.41 5.09
N ILE A 7 17.40 -0.13 4.68
CA ILE A 7 16.46 0.87 5.20
C ILE A 7 15.03 0.48 4.85
N ALA A 8 14.80 0.09 3.59
CA ALA A 8 13.48 -0.32 3.13
C ALA A 8 12.97 -1.53 3.92
N ASP A 9 13.80 -2.55 4.10
CA ASP A 9 13.44 -3.76 4.83
C ASP A 9 13.14 -3.45 6.31
N ALA A 10 13.97 -2.62 6.94
CA ALA A 10 13.78 -2.25 8.33
C ALA A 10 12.52 -1.40 8.53
N ALA A 11 12.26 -0.46 7.63
CA ALA A 11 11.07 0.38 7.68
C ALA A 11 9.81 -0.48 7.54
N ALA A 12 9.78 -1.39 6.56
CA ALA A 12 8.65 -2.27 6.34
C ALA A 12 8.39 -3.17 7.55
N ALA A 13 9.42 -3.76 8.13
CA ALA A 13 9.27 -4.62 9.30
C ALA A 13 8.70 -3.84 10.50
N ALA A 14 9.21 -2.64 10.77
CA ALA A 14 8.75 -1.81 11.88
C ALA A 14 7.32 -1.35 11.68
N MET A 15 6.96 -0.90 10.47
CA MET A 15 5.61 -0.44 10.14
C MET A 15 4.61 -1.59 10.23
N PHE A 16 4.94 -2.73 9.65
CA PHE A 16 4.02 -3.87 9.65
C PHE A 16 3.74 -4.37 11.05
N ALA A 17 4.75 -4.38 11.92
CA ALA A 17 4.58 -4.81 13.32
C ALA A 17 3.50 -3.99 14.04
N GLU A 18 3.36 -2.71 13.71
CA GLU A 18 2.43 -1.79 14.38
C GLU A 18 1.18 -1.45 13.54
N ASP A 19 1.08 -1.98 12.32
CA ASP A 19 -0.05 -1.68 11.43
C ASP A 19 -1.24 -2.56 11.78
N ARG A 20 -2.04 -2.09 12.73
CA ARG A 20 -3.21 -2.82 13.23
C ARG A 20 -4.24 -3.07 12.14
N ASN A 21 -4.44 -2.12 11.24
CA ASN A 21 -5.41 -2.27 10.16
C ASN A 21 -4.96 -3.33 9.16
N ALA A 22 -3.68 -3.35 8.79
CA ALA A 22 -3.14 -4.37 7.90
C ALA A 22 -3.33 -5.77 8.48
N HIS A 23 -3.03 -5.94 9.77
CA HIS A 23 -3.23 -7.22 10.46
C HIS A 23 -4.71 -7.61 10.50
N ALA A 24 -5.60 -6.67 10.86
CA ALA A 24 -7.03 -6.93 10.92
C ALA A 24 -7.62 -7.35 9.58
N MET A 25 -7.09 -6.81 8.49
CA MET A 25 -7.55 -7.13 7.14
C MET A 25 -6.77 -8.27 6.48
N GLY A 26 -5.81 -8.86 7.20
CA GLY A 26 -5.01 -9.96 6.67
C GLY A 26 -4.06 -9.59 5.56
N MET A 27 -3.64 -8.33 5.50
CA MET A 27 -2.69 -7.87 4.50
C MET A 27 -1.29 -8.40 4.79
N ILE A 28 -0.55 -8.73 3.72
CA ILE A 28 0.82 -9.21 3.79
C ILE A 28 1.66 -8.39 2.83
N VAL A 29 2.78 -7.86 3.32
CA VAL A 29 3.76 -7.15 2.48
C VAL A 29 4.72 -8.20 1.92
N THR A 30 4.66 -8.43 0.61
CA THR A 30 5.46 -9.49 -0.03
C THR A 30 6.79 -8.99 -0.56
N THR A 31 6.85 -7.76 -1.05
CA THR A 31 8.10 -7.14 -1.48
C THR A 31 8.12 -5.67 -1.10
N VAL A 32 9.31 -5.16 -0.86
CA VAL A 32 9.52 -3.74 -0.59
C VAL A 32 10.89 -3.33 -1.10
N ALA A 33 10.96 -2.13 -1.66
CA ALA A 33 12.18 -1.47 -2.08
C ALA A 33 11.95 0.03 -1.95
N PRO A 34 12.98 0.87 -1.97
CA PRO A 34 12.77 2.31 -1.92
C PRO A 34 11.84 2.78 -3.03
N GLY A 35 10.69 3.34 -2.66
CA GLY A 35 9.70 3.82 -3.61
C GLY A 35 8.82 2.73 -4.23
N ALA A 36 8.88 1.48 -3.76
CA ALA A 36 8.08 0.39 -4.32
C ALA A 36 7.66 -0.60 -3.23
N ALA A 37 6.45 -1.13 -3.34
CA ALA A 37 5.98 -2.16 -2.43
C ALA A 37 4.87 -2.97 -3.08
N THR A 38 4.77 -4.24 -2.68
CA THR A 38 3.66 -5.12 -3.08
C THR A 38 3.00 -5.64 -1.82
N VAL A 39 1.67 -5.49 -1.75
CA VAL A 39 0.87 -5.95 -0.62
C VAL A 39 -0.26 -6.82 -1.15
N GLU A 40 -0.49 -7.95 -0.48
CA GLU A 40 -1.54 -8.90 -0.85
C GLU A 40 -2.59 -9.00 0.24
N MET A 41 -3.83 -9.28 -0.16
CA MET A 41 -4.95 -9.43 0.75
C MET A 41 -6.00 -10.35 0.13
N THR A 42 -6.52 -11.28 0.92
CA THR A 42 -7.66 -12.11 0.50
C THR A 42 -8.95 -11.41 0.92
N VAL A 43 -9.91 -11.33 0.00
CA VAL A 43 -11.23 -10.78 0.29
C VAL A 43 -12.00 -11.77 1.16
N VAL A 44 -12.31 -11.37 2.39
CA VAL A 44 -13.07 -12.21 3.33
C VAL A 44 -14.53 -11.72 3.40
N PRO A 45 -15.48 -12.56 3.89
CA PRO A 45 -16.91 -12.21 3.88
C PRO A 45 -17.23 -10.86 4.55
N SER A 46 -16.51 -10.48 5.60
CA SER A 46 -16.75 -9.20 6.30
C SER A 46 -16.39 -7.97 5.47
N MET A 47 -15.72 -8.15 4.35
CA MET A 47 -15.35 -7.07 3.41
C MET A 47 -16.40 -6.86 2.32
N ALA A 48 -17.40 -7.73 2.23
CA ALA A 48 -18.43 -7.64 1.20
C ALA A 48 -19.44 -6.54 1.51
N ASN A 49 -19.88 -5.85 0.45
CA ASN A 49 -20.97 -4.88 0.55
C ASN A 49 -22.33 -5.56 0.31
N GLY A 50 -23.41 -4.78 0.24
CA GLY A 50 -24.75 -5.30 0.02
C GLY A 50 -24.98 -5.95 -1.34
N LEU A 51 -24.04 -5.82 -2.27
CA LEU A 51 -24.06 -6.45 -3.60
C LEU A 51 -23.17 -7.68 -3.66
N ASP A 52 -22.66 -8.12 -2.51
CA ASP A 52 -21.82 -9.33 -2.36
C ASP A 52 -20.48 -9.22 -3.10
N VAL A 53 -19.94 -8.02 -3.19
CA VAL A 53 -18.58 -7.79 -3.70
C VAL A 53 -17.79 -6.97 -2.69
N CYS A 54 -16.48 -7.02 -2.79
CA CYS A 54 -15.60 -6.30 -1.87
C CYS A 54 -15.92 -4.80 -1.89
N HIS A 55 -16.05 -4.20 -0.71
CA HIS A 55 -16.23 -2.77 -0.58
C HIS A 55 -15.10 -2.02 -1.28
N GLY A 56 -15.45 -0.97 -2.02
CA GLY A 56 -14.48 -0.09 -2.65
C GLY A 56 -13.52 0.54 -1.64
N GLY A 57 -14.02 0.86 -0.44
CA GLY A 57 -13.19 1.39 0.65
C GLY A 57 -12.12 0.40 1.13
N VAL A 58 -12.40 -0.90 1.07
CA VAL A 58 -11.44 -1.94 1.43
C VAL A 58 -10.33 -2.02 0.37
N ILE A 59 -10.70 -1.98 -0.91
CA ILE A 59 -9.73 -1.94 -2.00
C ILE A 59 -8.87 -0.67 -1.90
N PHE A 60 -9.48 0.46 -1.56
CA PHE A 60 -8.76 1.71 -1.32
C PHE A 60 -7.74 1.54 -0.19
N ALA A 61 -8.15 0.93 0.93
CA ALA A 61 -7.26 0.69 2.07
C ALA A 61 -6.05 -0.15 1.68
N LEU A 62 -6.25 -1.16 0.84
CA LEU A 62 -5.16 -2.01 0.33
C LEU A 62 -4.17 -1.18 -0.52
N ALA A 63 -4.68 -0.38 -1.44
CA ALA A 63 -3.86 0.45 -2.30
C ALA A 63 -3.10 1.52 -1.51
N ASP A 64 -3.78 2.16 -0.57
CA ASP A 64 -3.18 3.17 0.33
C ASP A 64 -2.08 2.56 1.18
N THR A 65 -2.29 1.33 1.67
CA THR A 65 -1.28 0.61 2.46
C THR A 65 -0.04 0.33 1.61
N ALA A 66 -0.21 -0.12 0.37
CA ALA A 66 0.92 -0.34 -0.53
C ALA A 66 1.71 0.95 -0.77
N MET A 67 1.03 2.07 -0.99
CA MET A 67 1.66 3.38 -1.13
C MET A 67 2.43 3.77 0.14
N ALA A 68 1.85 3.53 1.31
CA ALA A 68 2.49 3.84 2.59
C ALA A 68 3.80 3.08 2.75
N PHE A 69 3.82 1.77 2.46
CA PHE A 69 5.04 0.98 2.54
C PHE A 69 6.07 1.43 1.50
N ALA A 70 5.64 1.73 0.28
CA ALA A 70 6.55 2.20 -0.77
C ALA A 70 7.22 3.52 -0.39
N SER A 71 6.47 4.49 0.14
CA SER A 71 7.01 5.80 0.47
C SER A 71 7.91 5.76 1.70
N ASN A 72 7.52 5.05 2.74
CA ASN A 72 8.32 4.94 3.96
C ASN A 72 9.58 4.08 3.78
N ALA A 73 9.59 3.23 2.76
CA ALA A 73 10.75 2.43 2.41
C ALA A 73 11.95 3.29 1.97
N ARG A 74 11.74 4.56 1.66
CA ARG A 74 12.82 5.49 1.34
C ARG A 74 13.55 6.01 2.58
N GLY A 75 13.01 5.75 3.76
CA GLY A 75 13.49 6.34 5.01
C GLY A 75 12.73 7.62 5.33
N GLY A 76 12.74 8.00 6.59
CA GLY A 76 11.91 9.08 7.08
C GLY A 76 10.46 8.62 7.28
N THR A 77 9.61 9.53 7.73
CA THR A 77 8.19 9.26 7.92
C THR A 77 7.39 10.00 6.86
N HIS A 78 6.58 9.26 6.11
CA HIS A 78 5.75 9.78 5.02
C HIS A 78 4.30 9.44 5.29
N LEU A 79 3.41 10.40 5.07
CA LEU A 79 1.98 10.23 5.23
C LEU A 79 1.26 10.55 3.91
N ALA A 80 0.15 9.89 3.66
CA ALA A 80 -0.68 10.19 2.50
C ALA A 80 -1.24 11.61 2.62
N ALA A 81 -1.19 12.36 1.51
CA ALA A 81 -1.68 13.74 1.42
C ALA A 81 -2.80 13.91 0.41
N HIS A 82 -2.90 13.02 -0.56
CA HIS A 82 -3.92 13.05 -1.60
C HIS A 82 -3.99 11.70 -2.28
N ALA A 83 -5.18 11.31 -2.72
CA ALA A 83 -5.34 10.10 -3.53
C ALA A 83 -6.60 10.18 -4.38
N THR A 84 -6.53 9.51 -5.53
CA THR A 84 -7.68 9.22 -6.38
C THR A 84 -7.69 7.73 -6.71
N ILE A 85 -8.86 7.17 -6.94
CA ILE A 85 -9.00 5.77 -7.31
C ILE A 85 -10.09 5.62 -8.36
N ASP A 86 -9.86 4.71 -9.30
CA ASP A 86 -10.87 4.22 -10.22
C ASP A 86 -11.03 2.73 -9.99
N TRP A 87 -12.24 2.30 -9.65
CA TRP A 87 -12.58 0.89 -9.54
C TRP A 87 -13.00 0.41 -10.92
N ILE A 88 -12.28 -0.57 -11.44
CA ILE A 88 -12.42 -1.04 -12.84
C ILE A 88 -13.28 -2.29 -12.91
N ALA A 89 -13.12 -3.20 -11.94
CA ALA A 89 -13.84 -4.47 -11.91
C ALA A 89 -14.13 -4.86 -10.46
N PRO A 90 -15.22 -5.61 -10.21
CA PRO A 90 -15.52 -6.08 -8.86
C PRO A 90 -14.52 -7.13 -8.40
N ALA A 91 -14.29 -7.18 -7.09
CA ALA A 91 -13.53 -8.23 -6.44
C ALA A 91 -14.49 -9.06 -5.58
N ASN A 92 -14.41 -10.37 -5.67
CA ASN A 92 -15.34 -11.28 -5.00
C ASN A 92 -14.72 -11.89 -3.74
N VAL A 93 -15.57 -12.29 -2.80
CA VAL A 93 -15.14 -12.99 -1.60
C VAL A 93 -14.34 -14.24 -2.00
N GLY A 94 -13.21 -14.44 -1.34
CA GLY A 94 -12.30 -15.55 -1.61
C GLY A 94 -11.18 -15.23 -2.59
N GLU A 95 -11.30 -14.14 -3.35
CA GLU A 95 -10.25 -13.75 -4.28
C GLU A 95 -9.08 -13.08 -3.58
N GLU A 96 -7.88 -13.37 -4.07
CA GLU A 96 -6.66 -12.73 -3.60
C GLU A 96 -6.36 -11.49 -4.45
N LEU A 97 -6.18 -10.36 -3.78
CA LEU A 97 -5.85 -9.10 -4.43
C LEU A 97 -4.39 -8.77 -4.19
N THR A 98 -3.73 -8.25 -5.21
CA THR A 98 -2.34 -7.81 -5.15
C THR A 98 -2.27 -6.33 -5.52
N ALA A 99 -1.76 -5.51 -4.60
CA ALA A 99 -1.53 -4.09 -4.84
C ALA A 99 -0.03 -3.85 -5.04
N VAL A 100 0.33 -3.31 -6.20
CA VAL A 100 1.71 -2.97 -6.54
C VAL A 100 1.82 -1.46 -6.59
N ALA A 101 2.60 -0.88 -5.69
CA ALA A 101 2.85 0.56 -5.61
C ALA A 101 4.22 0.89 -6.18
N GLU A 102 4.27 1.90 -7.02
CA GLU A 102 5.51 2.38 -7.62
C GLU A 102 5.54 3.90 -7.58
N GLU A 103 6.67 4.45 -7.13
CA GLU A 103 6.91 5.88 -7.19
C GLU A 103 7.04 6.32 -8.65
N THR A 104 6.28 7.33 -9.03
CA THR A 104 6.35 7.90 -10.38
C THR A 104 7.16 9.18 -10.42
N HIS A 105 7.19 9.91 -9.30
CA HIS A 105 7.93 11.15 -9.21
C HIS A 105 8.18 11.51 -7.74
N GLN A 106 9.30 12.19 -7.49
CA GLN A 106 9.65 12.72 -6.17
C GLN A 106 10.07 14.17 -6.35
N ASN A 107 9.45 15.08 -5.60
CA ASN A 107 9.79 16.49 -5.65
C ASN A 107 9.87 17.03 -4.21
N GLY A 108 11.10 17.19 -3.73
CA GLY A 108 11.32 17.62 -2.35
C GLY A 108 10.76 16.62 -1.35
N ARG A 109 9.82 17.07 -0.53
CA ARG A 109 9.19 16.23 0.49
C ARG A 109 7.93 15.53 -0.01
N THR A 110 7.59 15.68 -1.28
CA THR A 110 6.38 15.14 -1.88
C THR A 110 6.73 14.00 -2.82
N GLY A 111 6.11 12.83 -2.62
CA GLY A 111 6.23 11.69 -3.50
C GLY A 111 4.91 11.41 -4.22
N PHE A 112 5.00 10.98 -5.47
CA PHE A 112 3.84 10.63 -6.30
C PHE A 112 3.92 9.15 -6.63
N TYR A 113 2.80 8.45 -6.49
CA TYR A 113 2.74 6.99 -6.60
C TYR A 113 1.59 6.56 -7.49
N ALA A 114 1.84 5.51 -8.27
CA ALA A 114 0.80 4.78 -8.97
C ALA A 114 0.68 3.41 -8.32
N VAL A 115 -0.56 2.99 -8.03
CA VAL A 115 -0.82 1.68 -7.46
C VAL A 115 -1.83 0.96 -8.33
N THR A 116 -1.49 -0.25 -8.75
CA THR A 116 -2.39 -1.14 -9.48
C THR A 116 -2.82 -2.26 -8.56
N VAL A 117 -4.13 -2.44 -8.41
CA VAL A 117 -4.70 -3.56 -7.67
C VAL A 117 -5.24 -4.56 -8.66
N SER A 118 -4.76 -5.79 -8.59
CA SER A 118 -5.17 -6.88 -9.49
C SER A 118 -5.76 -8.04 -8.71
N GLY A 119 -6.74 -8.70 -9.31
CA GLY A 119 -7.30 -9.96 -8.84
C GLY A 119 -7.00 -11.06 -9.84
N PRO A 120 -7.66 -12.24 -9.68
CA PRO A 120 -7.40 -13.39 -10.55
C PRO A 120 -7.68 -13.12 -12.03
N ASP A 121 -8.64 -12.25 -12.33
CA ASP A 121 -9.11 -12.01 -13.70
C ASP A 121 -8.55 -10.72 -14.32
N GLY A 122 -7.65 -10.03 -13.62
CA GLY A 122 -7.05 -8.81 -14.13
C GLY A 122 -7.15 -7.64 -13.17
N VAL A 123 -7.00 -6.43 -13.71
CA VAL A 123 -6.97 -5.21 -12.90
C VAL A 123 -8.34 -4.94 -12.27
N VAL A 124 -8.34 -4.70 -10.98
CA VAL A 124 -9.55 -4.39 -10.18
C VAL A 124 -9.67 -2.89 -9.96
N ALA A 125 -8.55 -2.21 -9.72
CA ALA A 125 -8.54 -0.78 -9.46
C ALA A 125 -7.19 -0.18 -9.82
N VAL A 126 -7.21 1.10 -10.18
CA VAL A 126 -6.02 1.93 -10.34
C VAL A 126 -6.11 3.12 -9.40
N PHE A 127 -5.01 3.38 -8.71
CA PHE A 127 -4.93 4.37 -7.64
C PHE A 127 -3.73 5.28 -7.91
N HIS A 128 -3.92 6.57 -7.70
CA HIS A 128 -2.82 7.52 -7.77
C HIS A 128 -2.81 8.30 -6.47
N GLY A 129 -1.65 8.34 -5.82
CA GLY A 129 -1.52 8.98 -4.53
C GLY A 129 -0.33 9.89 -4.45
N ARG A 130 -0.39 10.76 -3.45
CA ARG A 130 0.69 11.68 -3.14
C ARG A 130 0.96 11.56 -1.65
N THR A 131 2.25 11.47 -1.29
CA THR A 131 2.68 11.44 0.09
C THR A 131 3.50 12.66 0.43
N LYS A 132 3.57 12.97 1.70
CA LYS A 132 4.42 14.04 2.21
C LYS A 132 5.33 13.50 3.30
N LYS A 133 6.62 13.81 3.19
CA LYS A 133 7.58 13.51 4.25
C LYS A 133 7.35 14.48 5.41
N VAL A 134 6.99 13.97 6.57
CA VAL A 134 6.66 14.77 7.75
C VAL A 134 7.76 14.75 8.80
N ALA A 135 8.71 13.82 8.71
CA ALA A 135 9.85 13.75 9.62
C ALA A 135 11.02 13.05 8.94
N ASP A 136 12.24 13.46 9.30
CA ASP A 136 13.45 12.83 8.79
C ASP A 136 13.72 11.50 9.48
N SER A 137 13.27 11.32 10.73
CA SER A 137 13.31 10.03 11.42
C SER A 137 12.20 9.13 10.89
N GLY A 138 12.53 7.86 10.73
CA GLY A 138 11.60 6.90 10.15
C GLY A 138 10.89 6.04 11.18
N PRO A 139 10.05 5.11 10.71
CA PRO A 139 9.33 4.19 11.61
C PRO A 139 10.27 3.31 12.45
N VAL A 140 11.53 3.19 12.05
CA VAL A 140 12.52 2.36 12.75
C VAL A 140 13.29 3.10 13.82
N SER A 141 13.13 4.41 13.93
CA SER A 141 13.86 5.20 14.91
C SER A 141 13.13 5.18 16.25
N THR A 142 13.36 4.17 17.00
CA THR A 142 12.76 4.02 18.34
C THR A 142 13.81 4.20 19.42
#